data_482353be8715a8abe6a096fbd7eb6e20
#
_entry.id   482353be8715a8abe6a096fbd7eb6e20
#
_cell.length_a   1.000
_cell.length_b   1.000
_cell.length_c   1.000
_cell.angle_alpha   90.00
_cell.angle_beta   90.00
_cell.angle_gamma   90.00
#
_symmetry.space_group_name_H-M   'P 1'
#
loop_
_entity.id
_entity.type
_entity.pdbx_description
1 polymer ?
#
loop_
_entity_poly.entity_id
_entity_poly.type
_entity_poly.pdbx_seq_one_letter_code
_entity_poly.pdbx_strand_id
1 'polypeptide(L)'
;FIAGGVMVLTLWFSKKAKTVTETEIGLSRQNDGAEKFQPNMLSRVLVKGGTQLSHLMSKILPSGAIAKMNQSFEKPEVMALKDDPEAPAFDMIRASINLMVAGVLISIATSMKLPLSTTYVTFMVAMGTSLADRAWGRESAVYRVAGVINVIGGWFFTAFSAFVVAGTLAYLIFLGGGVAIAVLLILALALLVRN
;
A
#
# COMPACT_ATOMS: atom_id res chain seq x y z
N PHE A 1 20.89 -4.99 18.97
CA PHE A 1 21.41 -5.98 17.99
C PHE A 1 20.51 -7.23 17.92
N ILE A 2 20.17 -7.86 19.07
CA ILE A 2 19.33 -9.07 19.08
C ILE A 2 17.95 -8.80 18.46
N ALA A 3 17.29 -7.71 18.82
CA ALA A 3 16.00 -7.33 18.25
C ALA A 3 16.08 -7.08 16.73
N GLY A 4 17.17 -6.47 16.26
CA GLY A 4 17.45 -6.30 14.84
C GLY A 4 17.62 -7.63 14.10
N GLY A 5 18.34 -8.57 14.68
CA GLY A 5 18.51 -9.92 14.14
C GLY A 5 17.19 -10.68 14.03
N VAL A 6 16.37 -10.64 15.09
CA VAL A 6 15.01 -11.26 15.10
C VAL A 6 14.13 -10.61 14.02
N MET A 7 14.18 -9.28 13.87
CA MET A 7 13.39 -8.57 12.87
C MET A 7 13.77 -8.97 11.44
N VAL A 8 15.07 -9.06 11.14
CA VAL A 8 15.58 -9.50 9.83
C VAL A 8 15.12 -10.92 9.52
N LEU A 9 15.26 -11.85 10.47
CA LEU A 9 14.80 -13.23 10.30
C LEU A 9 13.30 -13.31 10.07
N THR A 10 12.51 -12.56 10.85
CA THR A 10 11.05 -12.53 10.73
C THR A 10 10.62 -12.00 9.36
N LEU A 11 11.24 -10.92 8.88
CA LEU A 11 10.94 -10.34 7.57
C LEU A 11 11.34 -11.30 6.44
N TRP A 12 12.47 -12.00 6.57
CA TRP A 12 12.94 -12.96 5.57
C TRP A 12 11.96 -14.12 5.36
N PHE A 13 11.39 -14.64 6.44
CA PHE A 13 10.45 -15.77 6.39
C PHE A 13 8.99 -15.35 6.21
N SER A 14 8.67 -14.05 6.35
CA SER A 14 7.29 -13.56 6.28
C SER A 14 6.77 -13.48 4.85
N LYS A 15 5.78 -14.31 4.53
CA LYS A 15 5.04 -14.24 3.25
C LYS A 15 4.31 -12.90 3.10
N LYS A 16 3.81 -12.31 4.20
CA LYS A 16 3.13 -11.01 4.18
C LYS A 16 4.08 -9.87 3.83
N ALA A 17 5.28 -9.84 4.39
CA ALA A 17 6.29 -8.84 4.06
C ALA A 17 6.65 -8.89 2.57
N LYS A 18 6.85 -10.08 2.00
CA LYS A 18 7.09 -10.26 0.56
C LYS A 18 5.94 -9.69 -0.29
N THR A 19 4.68 -9.95 0.09
CA THR A 19 3.52 -9.43 -0.64
C THR A 19 3.45 -7.90 -0.63
N VAL A 20 3.75 -7.27 0.49
CA VAL A 20 3.79 -5.79 0.59
C VAL A 20 4.90 -5.23 -0.29
N THR A 21 6.12 -5.80 -0.20
CA THR A 21 7.26 -5.38 -1.02
C THR A 21 7.00 -5.55 -2.52
N GLU A 22 6.44 -6.69 -2.94
CA GLU A 22 6.06 -6.92 -4.34
C GLU A 22 5.01 -5.91 -4.83
N THR A 23 4.05 -5.53 -3.98
CA THR A 23 3.05 -4.51 -4.32
C THR A 23 3.69 -3.14 -4.45
N GLU A 24 4.62 -2.78 -3.57
CA GLU A 24 5.36 -1.52 -3.62
C GLU A 24 6.24 -1.43 -4.88
N ILE A 25 6.96 -2.49 -5.21
CA ILE A 25 7.72 -2.60 -6.47
C ILE A 25 6.78 -2.49 -7.68
N GLY A 26 5.62 -3.15 -7.64
CA GLY A 26 4.60 -3.04 -8.69
C GLY A 26 4.11 -1.62 -8.89
N LEU A 27 3.92 -0.85 -7.82
CA LEU A 27 3.51 0.56 -7.88
C LEU A 27 4.62 1.47 -8.46
N SER A 28 5.88 1.08 -8.33
CA SER A 28 7.03 1.83 -8.85
C SER A 28 7.36 1.49 -10.31
N ARG A 29 6.73 0.47 -10.90
CA ARG A 29 6.94 0.10 -12.31
C ARG A 29 6.27 1.08 -13.26
N GLN A 30 6.95 1.41 -14.36
CA GLN A 30 6.40 2.22 -15.45
C GLN A 30 5.83 1.38 -16.60
N ASN A 31 6.24 0.12 -16.71
CA ASN A 31 5.83 -0.78 -17.79
C ASN A 31 4.61 -1.62 -17.41
N ASP A 32 3.80 -1.97 -18.42
CA ASP A 32 2.70 -2.92 -18.28
C ASP A 32 3.29 -4.31 -17.99
N GLY A 33 3.17 -4.77 -16.77
CA GLY A 33 3.62 -6.08 -16.32
C GLY A 33 2.45 -6.95 -15.85
N ALA A 34 2.72 -8.22 -15.55
CA ALA A 34 1.73 -9.11 -14.96
C ALA A 34 1.20 -8.54 -13.65
N GLU A 35 -0.09 -8.20 -13.62
CA GLU A 35 -0.75 -7.66 -12.43
C GLU A 35 -1.20 -8.81 -11.51
N LYS A 36 -0.83 -8.70 -10.23
CA LYS A 36 -1.08 -9.75 -9.24
C LYS A 36 -2.54 -9.80 -8.76
N PHE A 37 -3.22 -8.66 -8.79
CA PHE A 37 -4.57 -8.53 -8.27
C PHE A 37 -5.58 -8.38 -9.41
N GLN A 38 -6.70 -9.08 -9.27
CA GLN A 38 -7.80 -8.92 -10.24
C GLN A 38 -8.63 -7.67 -9.93
N PRO A 39 -9.18 -7.00 -10.96
CA PRO A 39 -9.99 -5.82 -10.77
C PRO A 39 -11.28 -6.18 -10.02
N ASN A 40 -11.58 -5.43 -8.97
CA ASN A 40 -12.83 -5.54 -8.24
C ASN A 40 -13.76 -4.36 -8.57
N MET A 41 -15.04 -4.48 -8.19
CA MET A 41 -16.06 -3.46 -8.48
C MET A 41 -15.67 -2.10 -7.87
N LEU A 42 -15.07 -2.11 -6.68
CA LEU A 42 -14.67 -0.90 -5.96
C LEU A 42 -13.55 -0.15 -6.70
N SER A 43 -12.55 -0.86 -7.20
CA SER A 43 -11.46 -0.26 -7.97
C SER A 43 -11.94 0.38 -9.26
N ARG A 44 -12.90 -0.27 -9.95
CA ARG A 44 -13.51 0.29 -11.16
C ARG A 44 -14.28 1.58 -10.88
N VAL A 45 -15.05 1.61 -9.80
CA VAL A 45 -15.81 2.80 -9.37
C VAL A 45 -14.87 3.95 -9.02
N LEU A 46 -13.79 3.68 -8.26
CA LEU A 46 -12.81 4.69 -7.87
C LEU A 46 -12.06 5.25 -9.08
N VAL A 47 -11.60 4.40 -9.99
CA VAL A 47 -10.92 4.86 -11.22
C VAL A 47 -11.87 5.66 -12.10
N LYS A 48 -13.14 5.22 -12.24
CA LYS A 48 -14.16 5.95 -12.99
C LYS A 48 -14.46 7.31 -12.35
N GLY A 49 -14.57 7.37 -11.02
CA GLY A 49 -14.72 8.61 -10.28
C GLY A 49 -13.53 9.56 -10.46
N GLY A 50 -12.32 9.03 -10.38
CA GLY A 50 -11.10 9.78 -10.62
C GLY A 50 -10.99 10.35 -12.04
N THR A 51 -11.40 9.58 -13.05
CA THR A 51 -11.43 10.05 -14.44
C THR A 51 -12.50 11.11 -14.68
N GLN A 52 -13.67 10.99 -14.04
CA GLN A 52 -14.70 12.02 -14.10
C GLN A 52 -14.24 13.32 -13.41
N LEU A 53 -13.60 13.23 -12.27
CA LEU A 53 -13.03 14.38 -11.58
C LEU A 53 -11.94 15.05 -12.42
N SER A 54 -11.07 14.28 -13.05
CA SER A 54 -10.06 14.78 -13.99
C SER A 54 -10.69 15.52 -15.18
N HIS A 55 -11.79 15.00 -15.72
CA HIS A 55 -12.55 15.67 -16.78
C HIS A 55 -13.20 16.97 -16.32
N LEU A 56 -13.71 17.02 -15.10
CA LEU A 56 -14.25 18.25 -14.51
C LEU A 56 -13.15 19.30 -14.30
N MET A 57 -12.01 18.87 -13.76
CA MET A 57 -10.84 19.74 -13.56
C MET A 57 -10.28 20.28 -14.89
N SER A 58 -10.27 19.47 -15.96
CA SER A 58 -9.82 19.90 -17.27
C SER A 58 -10.70 20.99 -17.91
N LYS A 59 -11.98 21.10 -17.51
CA LYS A 59 -12.86 22.19 -17.94
C LYS A 59 -12.60 23.52 -17.22
N ILE A 60 -12.00 23.46 -16.05
CA ILE A 60 -11.70 24.63 -15.21
C ILE A 60 -10.30 25.18 -15.52
N LEU A 61 -9.37 24.32 -15.95
CA LEU A 61 -8.01 24.73 -16.28
C LEU A 61 -7.94 25.37 -17.67
N PRO A 62 -7.13 26.42 -17.85
CA PRO A 62 -6.91 27.03 -19.17
C PRO A 62 -6.23 26.02 -20.11
N SER A 63 -6.64 26.07 -21.39
CA SER A 63 -6.19 25.13 -22.45
C SER A 63 -4.66 25.04 -22.60
N GLY A 64 -3.96 26.17 -22.39
CA GLY A 64 -2.49 26.22 -22.44
C GLY A 64 -1.81 25.42 -21.31
N ALA A 65 -2.40 25.40 -20.12
CA ALA A 65 -1.87 24.60 -19.01
C ALA A 65 -2.07 23.10 -19.24
N ILE A 66 -3.20 22.73 -19.84
CA ILE A 66 -3.51 21.33 -20.19
C ILE A 66 -2.56 20.83 -21.30
N ALA A 67 -2.31 21.65 -22.34
CA ALA A 67 -1.39 21.29 -23.41
C ALA A 67 0.05 21.09 -22.88
N LYS A 68 0.54 22.00 -22.06
CA LYS A 68 1.87 21.91 -21.42
C LYS A 68 1.99 20.68 -20.52
N MET A 69 0.92 20.39 -19.76
CA MET A 69 0.85 19.21 -18.92
C MET A 69 0.87 17.92 -19.74
N ASN A 70 0.09 17.85 -20.83
CA ASN A 70 0.08 16.67 -21.72
C ASN A 70 1.43 16.45 -22.38
N GLN A 71 2.09 17.51 -22.84
CA GLN A 71 3.43 17.43 -23.40
C GLN A 71 4.48 16.90 -22.40
N SER A 72 4.34 17.23 -21.13
CA SER A 72 5.23 16.70 -20.07
C SER A 72 5.04 15.20 -19.81
N PHE A 73 3.91 14.61 -20.23
CA PHE A 73 3.62 13.18 -20.11
C PHE A 73 3.90 12.38 -21.38
N GLU A 74 4.32 13.02 -22.48
CA GLU A 74 4.75 12.31 -23.68
C GLU A 74 6.06 11.57 -23.36
N LYS A 75 6.01 10.24 -23.51
CA LYS A 75 7.20 9.39 -23.29
C LYS A 75 8.19 9.62 -24.42
N PRO A 76 9.48 9.88 -24.14
CA PRO A 76 10.50 9.88 -25.17
C PRO A 76 10.55 8.49 -25.86
N GLU A 77 10.66 8.47 -27.19
CA GLU A 77 10.73 7.23 -28.00
C GLU A 77 11.83 6.26 -27.52
N VAL A 78 12.87 6.77 -26.89
CA VAL A 78 14.00 5.98 -26.34
C VAL A 78 13.57 4.99 -25.24
N MET A 79 12.44 5.21 -24.57
CA MET A 79 11.90 4.28 -23.55
C MET A 79 11.12 3.10 -24.17
N ALA A 80 11.00 3.03 -25.48
CA ALA A 80 10.32 1.95 -26.19
C ALA A 80 11.15 0.66 -26.40
N LEU A 81 12.39 0.62 -25.90
CA LEU A 81 13.19 -0.61 -25.86
C LEU A 81 12.65 -1.53 -24.75
N LYS A 82 11.54 -2.21 -25.07
CA LYS A 82 10.73 -3.04 -24.16
C LYS A 82 11.39 -4.35 -23.71
N ASP A 83 12.53 -4.74 -24.27
CA ASP A 83 13.10 -6.08 -24.12
C ASP A 83 14.58 -6.04 -23.67
N ASP A 84 14.98 -5.03 -22.91
CA ASP A 84 16.32 -5.05 -22.32
C ASP A 84 16.30 -5.88 -21.03
N PRO A 85 16.95 -7.07 -21.00
CA PRO A 85 17.04 -7.91 -19.81
C PRO A 85 17.76 -7.24 -18.63
N GLU A 86 18.50 -6.15 -18.88
CA GLU A 86 19.18 -5.35 -17.86
C GLU A 86 18.35 -4.15 -17.38
N ALA A 87 17.13 -3.94 -17.89
CA ALA A 87 16.29 -2.84 -17.46
C ALA A 87 15.97 -2.96 -15.96
N PRO A 88 16.13 -1.89 -15.17
CA PRO A 88 15.87 -1.94 -13.73
C PRO A 88 14.40 -2.30 -13.46
N ALA A 89 14.19 -3.17 -12.47
CA ALA A 89 12.86 -3.70 -12.13
C ALA A 89 11.87 -2.59 -11.68
N PHE A 90 12.37 -1.41 -11.29
CA PHE A 90 11.59 -0.25 -10.87
C PHE A 90 12.36 1.05 -11.09
N ASP A 91 11.62 2.16 -11.15
CA ASP A 91 12.19 3.49 -11.30
C ASP A 91 12.83 3.96 -9.99
N MET A 92 14.18 3.99 -9.96
CA MET A 92 14.95 4.42 -8.79
C MET A 92 14.72 5.89 -8.43
N ILE A 93 14.50 6.78 -9.42
CA ILE A 93 14.23 8.20 -9.19
C ILE A 93 12.90 8.34 -8.47
N ARG A 94 11.88 7.66 -8.94
CA ARG A 94 10.56 7.63 -8.30
C ARG A 94 10.64 7.07 -6.89
N ALA A 95 11.36 5.96 -6.69
CA ALA A 95 11.54 5.36 -5.37
C ALA A 95 12.19 6.35 -4.39
N SER A 96 13.21 7.08 -4.84
CA SER A 96 13.89 8.11 -4.03
C SER A 96 12.97 9.27 -3.67
N ILE A 97 12.19 9.77 -4.64
CA ILE A 97 11.21 10.84 -4.41
C ILE A 97 10.12 10.37 -3.43
N ASN A 98 9.62 9.14 -3.60
CA ASN A 98 8.62 8.57 -2.70
C ASN A 98 9.11 8.49 -1.26
N LEU A 99 10.35 8.04 -1.05
CA LEU A 99 10.97 7.98 0.27
C LEU A 99 11.16 9.36 0.88
N MET A 100 11.61 10.34 0.09
CA MET A 100 11.77 11.72 0.53
C MET A 100 10.43 12.33 0.97
N VAL A 101 9.41 12.23 0.15
CA VAL A 101 8.07 12.76 0.45
C VAL A 101 7.47 12.06 1.66
N ALA A 102 7.58 10.74 1.73
CA ALA A 102 7.11 9.96 2.88
C ALA A 102 7.83 10.38 4.17
N GLY A 103 9.16 10.57 4.11
CA GLY A 103 9.97 11.03 5.24
C GLY A 103 9.53 12.41 5.75
N VAL A 104 9.26 13.36 4.84
CA VAL A 104 8.75 14.70 5.19
C VAL A 104 7.38 14.58 5.85
N LEU A 105 6.45 13.82 5.27
CA LEU A 105 5.10 13.66 5.82
C LEU A 105 5.12 12.99 7.20
N ILE A 106 5.95 11.95 7.38
CA ILE A 106 6.12 11.28 8.68
C ILE A 106 6.71 12.24 9.71
N SER A 107 7.68 13.06 9.34
CA SER A 107 8.29 14.05 10.24
C SER A 107 7.28 15.09 10.69
N ILE A 108 6.47 15.64 9.77
CA ILE A 108 5.40 16.59 10.09
C ILE A 108 4.38 15.93 11.03
N ALA A 109 3.92 14.74 10.69
CA ALA A 109 2.92 14.02 11.48
C ALA A 109 3.43 13.70 12.89
N THR A 110 4.70 13.29 13.01
CA THR A 110 5.34 13.03 14.30
C THR A 110 5.45 14.29 15.14
N SER A 111 5.81 15.42 14.52
CA SER A 111 5.85 16.74 15.18
C SER A 111 4.47 17.14 15.71
N MET A 112 3.41 16.80 14.99
CA MET A 112 2.02 17.06 15.39
C MET A 112 1.47 15.98 16.34
N LYS A 113 2.27 15.00 16.76
CA LYS A 113 1.88 13.86 17.62
C LYS A 113 0.72 13.05 17.05
N LEU A 114 0.62 12.96 15.72
CA LEU A 114 -0.39 12.14 15.06
C LEU A 114 0.01 10.66 15.09
N PRO A 115 -0.92 9.75 15.43
CA PRO A 115 -0.66 8.30 15.42
C PRO A 115 -0.67 7.77 13.99
N LEU A 116 0.45 7.87 13.28
CA LEU A 116 0.59 7.39 11.91
C LEU A 116 1.46 6.14 11.82
N SER A 117 1.07 5.21 10.96
CA SER A 117 1.91 4.10 10.54
C SER A 117 2.84 4.57 9.41
N THR A 118 4.15 4.41 9.59
CA THR A 118 5.15 4.76 8.57
C THR A 118 4.93 3.97 7.28
N THR A 119 4.63 2.67 7.40
CA THR A 119 4.35 1.79 6.26
C THR A 119 3.12 2.28 5.48
N TYR A 120 2.07 2.70 6.18
CA TYR A 120 0.87 3.24 5.53
C TYR A 120 1.18 4.51 4.74
N VAL A 121 1.91 5.45 5.33
CA VAL A 121 2.26 6.71 4.65
C VAL A 121 3.10 6.45 3.41
N THR A 122 4.15 5.62 3.53
CA THR A 122 5.03 5.29 2.40
C THR A 122 4.25 4.64 1.25
N PHE A 123 3.35 3.72 1.58
CA PHE A 123 2.53 3.03 0.60
C PHE A 123 1.54 3.98 -0.10
N MET A 124 0.91 4.89 0.65
CA MET A 124 -0.01 5.89 0.09
C MET A 124 0.71 6.92 -0.80
N VAL A 125 1.94 7.30 -0.45
CA VAL A 125 2.78 8.17 -1.29
C VAL A 125 3.12 7.46 -2.60
N ALA A 126 3.59 6.20 -2.54
CA ALA A 126 3.90 5.41 -3.74
C ALA A 126 2.69 5.24 -4.66
N MET A 127 1.50 5.03 -4.09
CA MET A 127 0.27 4.99 -4.86
C MET A 127 -0.07 6.34 -5.48
N GLY A 128 0.02 7.41 -4.71
CA GLY A 128 -0.29 8.77 -5.19
C GLY A 128 0.59 9.17 -6.36
N THR A 129 1.89 8.95 -6.28
CA THR A 129 2.82 9.26 -7.37
C THR A 129 2.57 8.39 -8.60
N SER A 130 2.27 7.11 -8.43
CA SER A 130 1.98 6.22 -9.54
C SER A 130 0.67 6.58 -10.26
N LEU A 131 -0.34 7.09 -9.56
CA LEU A 131 -1.56 7.62 -10.17
C LEU A 131 -1.33 8.97 -10.85
N ALA A 132 -0.48 9.83 -10.27
CA ALA A 132 -0.19 11.16 -10.80
C ALA A 132 0.54 11.10 -12.15
N ASP A 133 1.43 10.15 -12.35
CA ASP A 133 2.26 10.02 -13.55
C ASP A 133 1.48 9.61 -14.80
N ARG A 134 0.25 9.19 -14.70
CA ARG A 134 -0.51 8.62 -15.82
C ARG A 134 0.27 7.54 -16.60
N ALA A 135 1.25 6.90 -15.93
CA ALA A 135 2.15 5.92 -16.54
C ALA A 135 1.42 4.66 -17.02
N TRP A 136 0.14 4.53 -16.70
CA TRP A 136 -0.67 3.34 -16.94
C TRP A 136 -1.79 3.61 -17.91
N GLY A 137 -2.09 2.60 -18.74
CA GLY A 137 -3.35 2.55 -19.46
C GLY A 137 -4.52 2.47 -18.47
N ARG A 138 -5.75 2.83 -18.93
CA ARG A 138 -6.96 2.86 -18.11
C ARG A 138 -7.23 1.55 -17.37
N GLU A 139 -6.96 0.42 -18.00
CA GLU A 139 -7.17 -0.90 -17.41
C GLU A 139 -6.14 -1.20 -16.34
N SER A 140 -4.87 -0.92 -16.58
CA SER A 140 -3.78 -1.09 -15.62
C SER A 140 -4.01 -0.32 -14.32
N ALA A 141 -4.56 0.90 -14.37
CA ALA A 141 -4.91 1.67 -13.19
C ALA A 141 -5.94 0.94 -12.30
N VAL A 142 -6.92 0.26 -12.88
CA VAL A 142 -7.93 -0.49 -12.12
C VAL A 142 -7.31 -1.64 -11.34
N TYR A 143 -6.37 -2.37 -11.95
CA TYR A 143 -5.68 -3.48 -11.28
C TYR A 143 -4.82 -2.99 -10.11
N ARG A 144 -4.09 -1.89 -10.27
CA ARG A 144 -3.23 -1.34 -9.23
C ARG A 144 -4.04 -0.76 -8.07
N VAL A 145 -5.12 -0.05 -8.35
CA VAL A 145 -6.06 0.41 -7.33
C VAL A 145 -6.68 -0.78 -6.60
N ALA A 146 -6.99 -1.88 -7.28
CA ALA A 146 -7.47 -3.10 -6.62
C ALA A 146 -6.43 -3.69 -5.65
N GLY A 147 -5.14 -3.70 -6.04
CA GLY A 147 -4.05 -4.12 -5.16
C GLY A 147 -3.97 -3.29 -3.88
N VAL A 148 -4.04 -1.98 -4.02
CA VAL A 148 -4.03 -1.05 -2.89
C VAL A 148 -5.24 -1.24 -1.97
N ILE A 149 -6.44 -1.36 -2.52
CA ILE A 149 -7.66 -1.60 -1.74
C ILE A 149 -7.55 -2.93 -0.97
N ASN A 150 -7.01 -3.98 -1.58
CA ASN A 150 -6.81 -5.25 -0.91
C ASN A 150 -5.84 -5.14 0.27
N VAL A 151 -4.75 -4.40 0.12
CA VAL A 151 -3.77 -4.19 1.21
C VAL A 151 -4.39 -3.37 2.33
N ILE A 152 -5.02 -2.23 2.01
CA ILE A 152 -5.67 -1.36 3.00
C ILE A 152 -6.84 -2.10 3.67
N GLY A 153 -7.67 -2.79 2.90
CA GLY A 153 -8.77 -3.60 3.39
C GLY A 153 -8.29 -4.72 4.32
N GLY A 154 -7.18 -5.37 3.99
CA GLY A 154 -6.53 -6.36 4.83
C GLY A 154 -6.06 -5.79 6.16
N TRP A 155 -5.47 -4.60 6.17
CA TRP A 155 -5.06 -3.94 7.40
C TRP A 155 -6.26 -3.56 8.27
N PHE A 156 -7.29 -2.96 7.66
CA PHE A 156 -8.51 -2.60 8.37
C PHE A 156 -9.21 -3.82 8.97
N PHE A 157 -9.34 -4.89 8.17
CA PHE A 157 -9.94 -6.15 8.63
C PHE A 157 -9.15 -6.78 9.78
N THR A 158 -7.82 -6.75 9.70
CA THR A 158 -6.95 -7.25 10.77
C THR A 158 -7.12 -6.44 12.05
N ALA A 159 -7.14 -5.11 11.96
CA ALA A 159 -7.33 -4.24 13.12
C ALA A 159 -8.72 -4.44 13.74
N PHE A 160 -9.76 -4.51 12.91
CA PHE A 160 -11.13 -4.76 13.36
C PHE A 160 -11.28 -6.12 14.04
N SER A 161 -10.73 -7.17 13.43
CA SER A 161 -10.74 -8.53 14.00
C SER A 161 -10.00 -8.57 15.34
N ALA A 162 -8.84 -7.95 15.43
CA ALA A 162 -8.07 -7.86 16.68
C ALA A 162 -8.84 -7.13 17.78
N PHE A 163 -9.52 -6.03 17.42
CA PHE A 163 -10.36 -5.27 18.35
C PHE A 163 -11.52 -6.11 18.87
N VAL A 164 -12.23 -6.80 17.98
CA VAL A 164 -13.37 -7.66 18.37
C VAL A 164 -12.91 -8.81 19.26
N VAL A 165 -11.81 -9.48 18.90
CA VAL A 165 -11.23 -10.58 19.71
C VAL A 165 -10.79 -10.07 21.07
N ALA A 166 -10.05 -8.96 21.12
CA ALA A 166 -9.60 -8.38 22.39
C ALA A 166 -10.79 -7.97 23.28
N GLY A 167 -11.81 -7.34 22.70
CA GLY A 167 -13.04 -6.96 23.41
C GLY A 167 -13.78 -8.19 23.98
N THR A 168 -13.89 -9.25 23.16
CA THR A 168 -14.54 -10.50 23.61
C THR A 168 -13.75 -11.16 24.74
N LEU A 169 -12.42 -11.23 24.63
CA LEU A 169 -11.56 -11.77 25.69
C LEU A 169 -11.66 -10.94 26.97
N ALA A 170 -11.64 -9.62 26.85
CA ALA A 170 -11.80 -8.73 28.01
C ALA A 170 -13.16 -8.94 28.71
N TYR A 171 -14.22 -9.09 27.92
CA TYR A 171 -15.57 -9.37 28.46
C TYR A 171 -15.65 -10.73 29.16
N LEU A 172 -15.03 -11.78 28.58
CA LEU A 172 -14.96 -13.10 29.21
C LEU A 172 -14.18 -13.06 30.54
N ILE A 173 -13.07 -12.32 30.60
CA ILE A 173 -12.29 -12.12 31.83
C ILE A 173 -13.12 -11.36 32.88
N PHE A 174 -13.88 -10.33 32.44
CA PHE A 174 -14.74 -9.59 33.36
C PHE A 174 -15.82 -10.47 34.00
N LEU A 175 -16.44 -11.38 33.24
CA LEU A 175 -17.47 -12.29 33.74
C LEU A 175 -16.91 -13.45 34.57
N GLY A 176 -15.81 -14.06 34.11
CA GLY A 176 -15.28 -15.30 34.68
C GLY A 176 -14.14 -15.09 35.70
N GLY A 177 -13.68 -13.86 35.88
CA GLY A 177 -12.63 -13.53 36.84
C GLY A 177 -11.36 -14.38 36.70
N GLY A 178 -10.79 -14.83 37.79
CA GLY A 178 -9.53 -15.60 37.82
C GLY A 178 -9.61 -16.94 37.07
N VAL A 179 -10.77 -17.57 37.02
CA VAL A 179 -10.96 -18.86 36.32
C VAL A 179 -10.86 -18.65 34.82
N ALA A 180 -11.45 -17.60 34.28
CA ALA A 180 -11.37 -17.28 32.87
C ALA A 180 -9.93 -16.97 32.45
N ILE A 181 -9.16 -16.25 33.28
CA ILE A 181 -7.75 -15.96 33.01
C ILE A 181 -6.94 -17.27 32.94
N ALA A 182 -7.12 -18.19 33.88
CA ALA A 182 -6.40 -19.46 33.88
C ALA A 182 -6.71 -20.31 32.64
N VAL A 183 -7.98 -20.40 32.26
CA VAL A 183 -8.40 -21.15 31.06
C VAL A 183 -7.82 -20.53 29.78
N LEU A 184 -7.87 -19.21 29.65
CA LEU A 184 -7.32 -18.51 28.47
C LEU A 184 -5.80 -18.64 28.37
N LEU A 185 -5.08 -18.62 29.51
CA LEU A 185 -3.64 -18.86 29.53
C LEU A 185 -3.29 -20.29 29.12
N ILE A 186 -4.01 -21.29 29.62
CA ILE A 186 -3.80 -22.68 29.22
C ILE A 186 -4.07 -22.86 27.72
N LEU A 187 -5.14 -22.25 27.20
CA LEU A 187 -5.48 -22.30 25.77
C LEU A 187 -4.38 -21.62 24.92
N ALA A 188 -3.89 -20.46 25.35
CA ALA A 188 -2.82 -19.76 24.65
C ALA A 188 -1.52 -20.57 24.62
N LEU A 189 -1.14 -21.19 25.75
CA LEU A 189 0.02 -22.07 25.82
C LEU A 189 -0.15 -23.31 24.94
N ALA A 190 -1.33 -23.93 24.94
CA ALA A 190 -1.61 -25.10 24.10
C ALA A 190 -1.51 -24.75 22.61
N LEU A 191 -2.00 -23.58 22.18
CA LEU A 191 -1.88 -23.11 20.80
C LEU A 191 -0.42 -22.81 20.43
N LEU A 192 0.38 -22.28 21.35
CA LEU A 192 1.80 -22.02 21.15
C LEU A 192 2.62 -23.29 20.97
N VAL A 193 2.32 -24.33 21.75
CA VAL A 193 3.02 -25.63 21.68
C VAL A 193 2.61 -26.44 20.44
N ARG A 194 1.38 -26.25 19.96
CA ARG A 194 0.88 -26.96 18.78
C ARG A 194 1.43 -26.39 17.45
N ASN A 195 1.89 -25.15 17.42
CA ASN A 195 2.33 -24.45 16.20
C ASN A 195 3.85 -24.47 16.08
#